data_b530e1236358be534016af7fd51d4534
#
_entry.id   b530e1236358be534016af7fd51d4534
#
_cell.length_a   1.000
_cell.length_b   1.000
_cell.length_c   1.000
_cell.angle_alpha   90.00
_cell.angle_beta   90.00
_cell.angle_gamma   90.00
#
_symmetry.space_group_name_H-M   'P 1'
#
loop_
_entity.id
_entity.type
_entity.pdbx_description
1 polymer ?
#
loop_
_entity_poly.entity_id
_entity_poly.type
_entity_poly.pdbx_seq_one_letter_code
_entity_poly.pdbx_strand_id
1 'polypeptide(L)'
;ALPLVGDVFQGVIEKYPGLETARVIHEAVRHLIGRMIEDVIAETRMRIAAAKPCSAADVRALDRPLVGFSREMNEHNAALKFFLSTRMYRHYRVNRSMSKARRIVRDLFEIMHREPGLLPPEWQRGCDGPEGFKTARRVCDFIAGMTDRFAVEEHGRLYDLHDPRS
;
A
#
# COMPACT_ATOMS: atom_id res chain seq x y z
N ALA A 1 -15.50 2.03 -20.72
CA ALA A 1 -15.42 0.87 -19.82
C ALA A 1 -13.94 0.44 -19.72
N LEU A 2 -13.55 -0.09 -18.57
CA LEU A 2 -12.23 -0.73 -18.43
C LEU A 2 -12.31 -2.14 -19.05
N PRO A 3 -11.48 -2.51 -20.02
CA PRO A 3 -11.68 -3.73 -20.81
C PRO A 3 -11.86 -4.98 -19.94
N LEU A 4 -10.89 -5.36 -19.15
CA LEU A 4 -10.95 -6.56 -18.29
C LEU A 4 -12.08 -6.50 -17.27
N VAL A 5 -12.29 -5.34 -16.63
CA VAL A 5 -13.30 -5.15 -15.58
C VAL A 5 -14.71 -5.20 -16.15
N GLY A 6 -14.93 -4.56 -17.31
CA GLY A 6 -16.23 -4.55 -17.98
C GLY A 6 -16.70 -5.96 -18.36
N ASP A 7 -15.81 -6.72 -18.98
CA ASP A 7 -16.10 -8.11 -19.44
C ASP A 7 -16.44 -9.02 -18.25
N VAL A 8 -15.68 -8.90 -17.15
CA VAL A 8 -15.93 -9.70 -15.95
C VAL A 8 -17.26 -9.34 -15.30
N PHE A 9 -17.58 -8.04 -15.18
CA PHE A 9 -18.85 -7.60 -14.63
C PHE A 9 -20.03 -8.08 -15.48
N GLN A 10 -19.94 -7.93 -16.77
CA GLN A 10 -20.97 -8.39 -17.69
C GLN A 10 -21.20 -9.90 -17.57
N GLY A 11 -20.13 -10.68 -17.57
CA GLY A 11 -20.21 -12.14 -17.42
C GLY A 11 -20.82 -12.58 -16.08
N VAL A 12 -20.60 -11.84 -14.99
CA VAL A 12 -21.23 -12.13 -13.69
C VAL A 12 -22.73 -11.83 -13.74
N ILE A 13 -23.14 -10.70 -14.32
CA ILE A 13 -24.55 -10.32 -14.47
C ILE A 13 -25.32 -11.34 -15.32
N GLU A 14 -24.73 -11.77 -16.44
CA GLU A 14 -25.32 -12.77 -17.32
C GLU A 14 -25.44 -14.14 -16.67
N LYS A 15 -24.42 -14.54 -15.89
CA LYS A 15 -24.39 -15.84 -15.19
C LYS A 15 -25.36 -15.90 -14.03
N TYR A 16 -25.59 -14.77 -13.35
CA TYR A 16 -26.40 -14.69 -12.15
C TYR A 16 -27.44 -13.56 -12.24
N PRO A 17 -28.46 -13.71 -13.09
CA PRO A 17 -29.50 -12.70 -13.27
C PRO A 17 -30.27 -12.48 -11.96
N GLY A 18 -30.46 -11.23 -11.56
CA GLY A 18 -31.16 -10.87 -10.32
C GLY A 18 -30.30 -10.92 -9.05
N LEU A 19 -29.00 -11.16 -9.15
CA LEU A 19 -28.13 -11.13 -7.99
C LEU A 19 -28.04 -9.70 -7.42
N GLU A 20 -28.06 -9.59 -6.09
CA GLU A 20 -27.89 -8.31 -5.38
C GLU A 20 -26.57 -7.63 -5.77
N THR A 21 -26.61 -6.30 -5.95
CA THR A 21 -25.45 -5.51 -6.42
C THR A 21 -24.17 -5.75 -5.60
N ALA A 22 -24.28 -5.84 -4.27
CA ALA A 22 -23.13 -6.12 -3.42
C ALA A 22 -22.49 -7.47 -3.74
N ARG A 23 -23.30 -8.49 -4.00
CA ARG A 23 -22.83 -9.83 -4.39
C ARG A 23 -22.24 -9.84 -5.80
N VAL A 24 -22.82 -9.10 -6.74
CA VAL A 24 -22.26 -8.92 -8.10
C VAL A 24 -20.84 -8.35 -8.00
N ILE A 25 -20.63 -7.33 -7.15
CA ILE A 25 -19.31 -6.72 -6.93
C ILE A 25 -18.32 -7.75 -6.38
N HIS A 26 -18.69 -8.49 -5.35
CA HIS A 26 -17.81 -9.51 -4.75
C HIS A 26 -17.45 -10.62 -5.75
N GLU A 27 -18.41 -11.13 -6.52
CA GLU A 27 -18.15 -12.14 -7.56
C GLU A 27 -17.26 -11.58 -8.66
N ALA A 28 -17.50 -10.35 -9.11
CA ALA A 28 -16.65 -9.72 -10.13
C ALA A 28 -15.20 -9.55 -9.63
N VAL A 29 -15.00 -9.10 -8.40
CA VAL A 29 -13.65 -8.99 -7.81
C VAL A 29 -12.98 -10.36 -7.71
N ARG A 30 -13.70 -11.40 -7.26
CA ARG A 30 -13.19 -12.77 -7.19
C ARG A 30 -12.76 -13.29 -8.57
N HIS A 31 -13.57 -13.07 -9.59
CA HIS A 31 -13.25 -13.45 -10.97
C HIS A 31 -12.06 -12.66 -11.54
N LEU A 32 -11.96 -11.35 -11.26
CA LEU A 32 -10.80 -10.54 -11.65
C LEU A 32 -9.51 -11.08 -11.06
N ILE A 33 -9.50 -11.36 -9.75
CA ILE A 33 -8.34 -11.95 -9.07
C ILE A 33 -7.99 -13.31 -9.69
N GLY A 34 -8.99 -14.16 -9.95
CA GLY A 34 -8.78 -15.46 -10.60
C GLY A 34 -8.09 -15.32 -11.96
N ARG A 35 -8.59 -14.45 -12.83
CA ARG A 35 -7.98 -14.18 -14.16
C ARG A 35 -6.55 -13.67 -14.05
N MET A 36 -6.26 -12.77 -13.11
CA MET A 36 -4.91 -12.27 -12.87
C MET A 36 -3.96 -13.36 -12.41
N ILE A 37 -4.42 -14.27 -11.53
CA ILE A 37 -3.64 -15.42 -11.04
C ILE A 37 -3.36 -16.39 -12.20
N GLU A 38 -4.36 -16.74 -12.99
CA GLU A 38 -4.21 -17.64 -14.13
C GLU A 38 -3.20 -17.07 -15.14
N ASP A 39 -3.30 -15.77 -15.45
CA ASP A 39 -2.39 -15.11 -16.39
C ASP A 39 -0.94 -15.12 -15.88
N VAL A 40 -0.70 -14.71 -14.62
CA VAL A 40 0.66 -14.69 -14.08
C VAL A 40 1.29 -16.07 -14.00
N ILE A 41 0.50 -17.10 -13.73
CA ILE A 41 0.99 -18.49 -13.70
C ILE A 41 1.32 -18.95 -15.13
N ALA A 42 0.44 -18.72 -16.09
CA ALA A 42 0.64 -19.12 -17.48
C ALA A 42 1.88 -18.44 -18.07
N GLU A 43 1.97 -17.13 -17.95
CA GLU A 43 3.11 -16.33 -18.43
C GLU A 43 4.43 -16.74 -17.76
N THR A 44 4.41 -16.93 -16.44
CA THR A 44 5.60 -17.39 -15.70
C THR A 44 6.07 -18.76 -16.18
N ARG A 45 5.15 -19.70 -16.39
CA ARG A 45 5.49 -21.03 -16.93
C ARG A 45 6.15 -20.93 -18.30
N MET A 46 5.63 -20.10 -19.19
CA MET A 46 6.23 -19.87 -20.51
C MET A 46 7.64 -19.30 -20.41
N ARG A 47 7.83 -18.28 -19.53
CA ARG A 47 9.16 -17.66 -19.32
C ARG A 47 10.17 -18.64 -18.75
N ILE A 48 9.77 -19.47 -17.77
CA ILE A 48 10.63 -20.53 -17.21
C ILE A 48 10.99 -21.54 -18.28
N ALA A 49 10.03 -22.01 -19.09
CA ALA A 49 10.27 -22.97 -20.16
C ALA A 49 11.23 -22.42 -21.24
N ALA A 50 11.16 -21.12 -21.52
CA ALA A 50 12.06 -20.44 -22.45
C ALA A 50 13.47 -20.23 -21.88
N ALA A 51 13.58 -19.84 -20.60
CA ALA A 51 14.86 -19.56 -19.94
C ALA A 51 15.61 -20.82 -19.47
N LYS A 52 14.87 -21.92 -19.20
CA LYS A 52 15.41 -23.22 -18.73
C LYS A 52 16.42 -23.11 -17.60
N PRO A 53 16.15 -22.39 -16.52
CA PRO A 53 17.08 -22.26 -15.41
C PRO A 53 17.24 -23.62 -14.71
N CYS A 54 18.47 -24.02 -14.41
CA CYS A 54 18.78 -25.25 -13.68
C CYS A 54 18.94 -25.02 -12.18
N SER A 55 19.11 -23.78 -11.76
CA SER A 55 19.35 -23.38 -10.37
C SER A 55 18.76 -22.02 -10.04
N ALA A 56 18.64 -21.72 -8.75
CA ALA A 56 18.26 -20.38 -8.29
C ALA A 56 19.33 -19.31 -8.66
N ALA A 57 20.60 -19.72 -8.82
CA ALA A 57 21.64 -18.82 -9.28
C ALA A 57 21.40 -18.40 -10.73
N ASP A 58 20.99 -19.32 -11.59
CA ASP A 58 20.65 -19.02 -13.00
C ASP A 58 19.50 -18.01 -13.08
N VAL A 59 18.47 -18.17 -12.22
CA VAL A 59 17.36 -17.21 -12.17
C VAL A 59 17.83 -15.81 -11.76
N ARG A 60 18.76 -15.72 -10.78
CA ARG A 60 19.31 -14.41 -10.34
C ARG A 60 20.22 -13.77 -11.38
N ALA A 61 20.84 -14.57 -12.24
CA ALA A 61 21.71 -14.09 -13.31
C ALA A 61 20.94 -13.55 -14.53
N LEU A 62 19.63 -13.77 -14.59
CA LEU A 62 18.81 -13.24 -15.68
C LEU A 62 18.65 -11.71 -15.55
N ASP A 63 18.69 -11.03 -16.66
CA ASP A 63 18.46 -9.58 -16.79
C ASP A 63 17.00 -9.15 -16.67
N ARG A 64 16.08 -10.12 -16.59
CA ARG A 64 14.63 -9.91 -16.54
C ARG A 64 13.94 -10.85 -15.54
N PRO A 65 12.84 -10.41 -14.91
CA PRO A 65 12.08 -11.27 -14.00
C PRO A 65 11.37 -12.38 -14.77
N LEU A 66 11.41 -13.59 -14.20
CA LEU A 66 10.64 -14.73 -14.74
C LEU A 66 9.16 -14.65 -14.35
N VAL A 67 8.87 -14.13 -13.16
CA VAL A 67 7.49 -13.96 -12.69
C VAL A 67 6.94 -12.64 -13.19
N GLY A 68 5.76 -12.67 -13.80
CA GLY A 68 5.10 -11.46 -14.26
C GLY A 68 3.82 -11.76 -15.05
N PHE A 69 3.06 -10.73 -15.28
CA PHE A 69 1.89 -10.78 -16.14
C PHE A 69 2.28 -10.83 -17.62
N SER A 70 1.36 -11.35 -18.44
CA SER A 70 1.43 -11.19 -19.88
C SER A 70 1.41 -9.71 -20.27
N ARG A 71 1.75 -9.41 -21.52
CA ARG A 71 1.69 -8.05 -22.04
C ARG A 71 0.27 -7.49 -21.97
N GLU A 72 -0.71 -8.26 -22.39
CA GLU A 72 -2.13 -7.87 -22.37
C GLU A 72 -2.61 -7.58 -20.95
N MET A 73 -2.32 -8.46 -19.98
CA MET A 73 -2.70 -8.24 -18.59
C MET A 73 -1.99 -7.03 -17.96
N ASN A 74 -0.74 -6.74 -18.34
CA ASN A 74 -0.05 -5.54 -17.91
C ASN A 74 -0.73 -4.27 -18.43
N GLU A 75 -1.18 -4.25 -19.68
CA GLU A 75 -1.93 -3.13 -20.27
C GLU A 75 -3.27 -2.92 -19.53
N HIS A 76 -4.01 -3.99 -19.26
CA HIS A 76 -5.26 -3.95 -18.48
C HIS A 76 -5.03 -3.43 -17.05
N ASN A 77 -3.98 -3.91 -16.39
CA ASN A 77 -3.63 -3.50 -15.04
C ASN A 77 -3.19 -2.01 -15.00
N ALA A 78 -2.46 -1.55 -15.99
CA ALA A 78 -2.08 -0.14 -16.12
C ALA A 78 -3.32 0.77 -16.29
N ALA A 79 -4.26 0.37 -17.14
CA ALA A 79 -5.52 1.09 -17.33
C ALA A 79 -6.37 1.13 -16.04
N LEU A 80 -6.47 0.00 -15.32
CA LEU A 80 -7.15 -0.09 -14.04
C LEU A 80 -6.49 0.81 -12.98
N LYS A 81 -5.17 0.77 -12.84
CA LYS A 81 -4.41 1.62 -11.90
C LYS A 81 -4.59 3.11 -12.22
N PHE A 82 -4.57 3.49 -13.49
CA PHE A 82 -4.81 4.86 -13.90
C PHE A 82 -6.22 5.33 -13.52
N PHE A 83 -7.24 4.51 -13.78
CA PHE A 83 -8.62 4.79 -13.39
C PHE A 83 -8.75 4.96 -11.88
N LEU A 84 -8.23 4.01 -11.10
CA LEU A 84 -8.27 4.06 -9.63
C LEU A 84 -7.51 5.27 -9.08
N SER A 85 -6.34 5.59 -9.64
CA SER A 85 -5.57 6.78 -9.27
C SER A 85 -6.39 8.05 -9.43
N THR A 86 -7.08 8.18 -10.56
CA THR A 86 -7.82 9.41 -10.89
C THR A 86 -9.14 9.51 -10.15
N ARG A 87 -9.90 8.41 -10.05
CA ARG A 87 -11.29 8.41 -9.56
C ARG A 87 -11.42 8.07 -8.07
N MET A 88 -10.50 7.30 -7.52
CA MET A 88 -10.56 6.84 -6.13
C MET A 88 -9.47 7.48 -5.26
N TYR A 89 -8.20 7.28 -5.59
CA TYR A 89 -7.10 7.74 -4.72
C TYR A 89 -6.97 9.27 -4.65
N ARG A 90 -7.40 10.00 -5.69
CA ARG A 90 -7.46 11.47 -5.69
C ARG A 90 -8.83 12.04 -5.33
N HIS A 91 -9.76 11.20 -4.88
CA HIS A 91 -11.04 11.68 -4.40
C HIS A 91 -10.87 12.57 -3.16
N TYR A 92 -11.64 13.66 -3.07
CA TYR A 92 -11.47 14.67 -2.01
C TYR A 92 -11.50 14.08 -0.58
N ARG A 93 -12.34 13.07 -0.33
CA ARG A 93 -12.40 12.40 0.99
C ARG A 93 -11.08 11.71 1.34
N VAL A 94 -10.48 11.00 0.36
CA VAL A 94 -9.18 10.35 0.54
C VAL A 94 -8.10 11.40 0.74
N ASN A 95 -8.08 12.47 -0.08
CA ASN A 95 -7.12 13.56 0.05
C ASN A 95 -7.19 14.23 1.43
N ARG A 96 -8.41 14.43 2.00
CA ARG A 96 -8.56 14.98 3.36
C ARG A 96 -7.96 14.07 4.42
N SER A 97 -8.23 12.75 4.36
CA SER A 97 -7.66 11.77 5.29
C SER A 97 -6.14 11.71 5.17
N MET A 98 -5.62 11.66 3.94
CA MET A 98 -4.18 11.64 3.69
C MET A 98 -3.48 12.94 4.11
N SER A 99 -4.14 14.10 3.93
CA SER A 99 -3.63 15.39 4.40
C SER A 99 -3.53 15.41 5.93
N LYS A 100 -4.56 14.91 6.63
CA LYS A 100 -4.54 14.77 8.09
C LYS A 100 -3.41 13.84 8.55
N ALA A 101 -3.28 12.65 7.96
CA ALA A 101 -2.25 11.69 8.31
C ALA A 101 -0.83 12.27 8.12
N ARG A 102 -0.57 12.94 6.98
CA ARG A 102 0.72 13.60 6.72
C ARG A 102 1.04 14.68 7.76
N ARG A 103 0.04 15.43 8.21
CA ARG A 103 0.22 16.43 9.26
C ARG A 103 0.61 15.76 10.57
N ILE A 104 -0.12 14.75 11.01
CA ILE A 104 0.18 14.01 12.24
C ILE A 104 1.62 13.49 12.22
N VAL A 105 2.04 12.82 11.16
CA VAL A 105 3.41 12.29 11.06
C VAL A 105 4.46 13.40 11.09
N ARG A 106 4.21 14.52 10.42
CA ARG A 106 5.12 15.67 10.42
C ARG A 106 5.22 16.29 11.81
N ASP A 107 4.10 16.58 12.43
CA ASP A 107 4.05 17.22 13.73
C ASP A 107 4.75 16.36 14.79
N LEU A 108 4.49 15.04 14.81
CA LEU A 108 5.18 14.10 15.69
C LEU A 108 6.69 14.09 15.44
N PHE A 109 7.12 14.07 14.17
CA PHE A 109 8.54 14.11 13.85
C PHE A 109 9.19 15.41 14.30
N GLU A 110 8.61 16.55 14.00
CA GLU A 110 9.17 17.86 14.30
C GLU A 110 9.32 18.06 15.81
N ILE A 111 8.28 17.72 16.60
CA ILE A 111 8.34 17.92 18.05
C ILE A 111 9.34 16.96 18.71
N MET A 112 9.31 15.67 18.39
CA MET A 112 10.22 14.69 18.99
C MET A 112 11.68 14.86 18.55
N HIS A 113 11.91 15.38 17.33
CA HIS A 113 13.25 15.69 16.85
C HIS A 113 13.86 16.91 17.56
N ARG A 114 13.02 17.92 17.83
CA ARG A 114 13.41 19.09 18.60
C ARG A 114 13.56 18.81 20.09
N GLU A 115 12.69 17.97 20.61
CA GLU A 115 12.60 17.62 22.04
C GLU A 115 12.68 16.10 22.23
N PRO A 116 13.89 15.48 22.08
CA PRO A 116 14.04 14.02 22.16
C PRO A 116 13.70 13.45 23.54
N GLY A 117 13.58 14.28 24.56
CA GLY A 117 13.07 13.89 25.88
C GLY A 117 11.60 13.46 25.89
N LEU A 118 10.83 13.75 24.85
CA LEU A 118 9.45 13.27 24.68
C LEU A 118 9.36 11.81 24.22
N LEU A 119 10.46 11.24 23.71
CA LEU A 119 10.50 9.83 23.37
C LEU A 119 10.49 8.95 24.64
N PRO A 120 9.94 7.73 24.58
CA PRO A 120 10.13 6.75 25.65
C PRO A 120 11.62 6.52 25.97
N PRO A 121 12.01 6.23 27.24
CA PRO A 121 13.41 6.16 27.65
C PRO A 121 14.28 5.20 26.83
N GLU A 122 13.71 4.08 26.36
CA GLU A 122 14.39 3.11 25.50
C GLU A 122 14.71 3.69 24.11
N TRP A 123 13.92 4.64 23.62
CA TRP A 123 14.12 5.31 22.34
C TRP A 123 15.05 6.52 22.43
N GLN A 124 15.18 7.12 23.60
CA GLN A 124 16.15 8.21 23.83
C GLN A 124 17.61 7.73 23.75
N ARG A 125 17.83 6.43 24.04
CA ARG A 125 19.18 5.83 23.94
C ARG A 125 19.69 5.88 22.51
N GLY A 126 20.84 6.55 22.33
CA GLY A 126 21.47 6.71 21.01
C GLY A 126 21.03 7.96 20.25
N CYS A 127 20.18 8.83 20.85
CA CYS A 127 20.00 10.19 20.36
C CYS A 127 21.28 11.01 20.61
N ASP A 128 21.59 11.91 19.68
CA ASP A 128 22.74 12.82 19.76
C ASP A 128 22.36 14.27 20.12
N GLY A 129 21.15 14.44 20.64
CA GLY A 129 20.59 15.72 21.08
C GLY A 129 19.50 16.26 20.16
N PRO A 130 18.93 17.43 20.52
CA PRO A 130 17.94 18.12 19.70
C PRO A 130 18.43 18.33 18.27
N GLU A 131 17.57 18.09 17.29
CA GLU A 131 17.83 18.27 15.86
C GLU A 131 19.05 17.48 15.33
N GLY A 132 19.55 16.50 16.10
CA GLY A 132 20.68 15.66 15.73
C GLY A 132 20.33 14.61 14.66
N PHE A 133 21.32 14.22 13.85
CA PHE A 133 21.10 13.22 12.78
C PHE A 133 20.69 11.85 13.33
N LYS A 134 21.32 11.40 14.42
CA LYS A 134 20.96 10.12 15.05
C LYS A 134 19.58 10.22 15.71
N THR A 135 19.25 11.36 16.30
CA THR A 135 17.93 11.66 16.83
C THR A 135 16.86 11.59 15.76
N ALA A 136 17.08 12.19 14.57
CA ALA A 136 16.18 12.11 13.44
C ALA A 136 15.90 10.65 13.05
N ARG A 137 16.93 9.82 12.99
CA ARG A 137 16.78 8.39 12.65
C ARG A 137 15.96 7.65 13.71
N ARG A 138 16.24 7.88 15.01
CA ARG A 138 15.51 7.26 16.12
C ARG A 138 14.03 7.64 16.11
N VAL A 139 13.73 8.92 15.88
CA VAL A 139 12.36 9.42 15.75
C VAL A 139 11.64 8.78 14.55
N CYS A 140 12.30 8.70 13.38
CA CYS A 140 11.74 8.01 12.23
C CYS A 140 11.40 6.55 12.52
N ASP A 141 12.31 5.82 13.16
CA ASP A 141 12.11 4.39 13.48
C ASP A 141 10.99 4.23 14.53
N PHE A 142 10.87 5.13 15.49
CA PHE A 142 9.79 5.14 16.47
C PHE A 142 8.42 5.39 15.81
N ILE A 143 8.31 6.42 14.96
CA ILE A 143 7.06 6.73 14.27
C ILE A 143 6.69 5.61 13.27
N ALA A 144 7.67 5.02 12.57
CA ALA A 144 7.43 3.91 11.66
C ALA A 144 6.91 2.64 12.37
N GLY A 145 7.23 2.48 13.65
CA GLY A 145 6.71 1.39 14.48
C GLY A 145 5.31 1.62 15.04
N MET A 146 4.73 2.81 14.86
CA MET A 146 3.39 3.12 15.36
C MET A 146 2.31 2.50 14.47
N THR A 147 1.21 2.07 15.10
CA THR A 147 -0.05 1.88 14.37
C THR A 147 -0.71 3.23 14.10
N ASP A 148 -1.57 3.32 13.08
CA ASP A 148 -2.31 4.55 12.76
C ASP A 148 -3.06 5.11 13.97
N ARG A 149 -3.69 4.23 14.74
CA ARG A 149 -4.41 4.60 15.95
C ARG A 149 -3.49 5.20 17.02
N PHE A 150 -2.36 4.55 17.28
CA PHE A 150 -1.38 5.02 18.25
C PHE A 150 -0.82 6.38 17.86
N ALA A 151 -0.47 6.59 16.58
CA ALA A 151 0.02 7.87 16.08
C ALA A 151 -1.01 9.02 16.26
N VAL A 152 -2.30 8.75 16.06
CA VAL A 152 -3.37 9.74 16.28
C VAL A 152 -3.52 10.06 17.76
N GLU A 153 -3.48 9.05 18.64
CA GLU A 153 -3.58 9.22 20.10
C GLU A 153 -2.37 9.96 20.64
N GLU A 154 -1.17 9.60 20.18
CA GLU A 154 0.08 10.25 20.61
C GLU A 154 0.15 11.72 20.17
N HIS A 155 -0.26 12.00 18.92
CA HIS A 155 -0.40 13.37 18.46
C HIS A 155 -1.39 14.16 19.33
N GLY A 156 -2.52 13.56 19.72
CA GLY A 156 -3.48 14.18 20.63
C GLY A 156 -2.84 14.51 21.98
N ARG A 157 -2.13 13.57 22.60
CA ARG A 157 -1.44 13.77 23.88
C ARG A 157 -0.43 14.92 23.86
N LEU A 158 0.27 15.10 22.75
CA LEU A 158 1.31 16.13 22.62
C LEU A 158 0.77 17.51 22.23
N TYR A 159 -0.38 17.57 21.56
CA TYR A 159 -0.91 18.81 20.99
C TYR A 159 -2.26 19.25 21.53
N ASP A 160 -3.02 18.36 22.17
CA ASP A 160 -4.30 18.73 22.79
C ASP A 160 -4.11 19.05 24.28
N LEU A 161 -4.14 20.34 24.58
CA LEU A 161 -4.01 20.86 25.95
C LEU A 161 -5.18 20.46 26.88
N HIS A 162 -6.24 19.89 26.33
CA HIS A 162 -7.41 19.45 27.07
C HIS A 162 -7.53 17.92 27.16
N ASP A 163 -6.56 17.16 26.66
CA ASP A 163 -6.57 15.70 26.81
C ASP A 163 -6.26 15.34 28.28
N PRO A 164 -7.21 14.76 29.03
CA PRO A 164 -7.03 14.40 30.44
C PRO A 164 -5.99 13.30 30.68
N ARG A 165 -5.37 12.78 29.61
CA ARG A 165 -4.34 11.72 29.63
C ARG A 165 -2.94 12.23 29.32
N SER A 166 -2.78 13.54 29.16
CA SER A 166 -1.48 14.21 28.99
C SER A 166 -0.77 14.42 30.33
#